data_5fa5f128a7e1b1ca244d32cc2f5c76f9
#
_entry.id   5fa5f128a7e1b1ca244d32cc2f5c76f9
#
_cell.length_a   1.000
_cell.length_b   1.000
_cell.length_c   1.000
_cell.angle_alpha   90.00
_cell.angle_beta   90.00
_cell.angle_gamma   90.00
#
_symmetry.space_group_name_H-M   'P 1'
#
loop_
_entity.id
_entity.type
_entity.pdbx_description
1 polymer ?
#
loop_
_entity_poly.entity_id
_entity_poly.type
_entity_poly.pdbx_seq_one_letter_code
_entity_poly.pdbx_strand_id
1 'polypeptide(L)'
;MEALKKQASKLREHVAKQQQAVRKTFSARHNQDTSLVDEAELECHQNLQKLYNTTRAAKHFQRTIVRGLEGFVAVSTKQMEIVKKLAEDCCKYGNNNQNLGFVLGKASVEFGKSHSQMEIEREKLLRVLGEQVFEPLREMIMSAPLEDARLLTYRYQRIRQDMESQIADVVRRQLKSKESSGNTDSVKLQHAESKLSELRTTLAALGKEATAAMEAVEAQQQQITFDRLLAMVDAERTYHQNVADILNKLHDEILNARPHEESDNNDDVPSSDPSSEPKVSPTHVHSNSISEDPALTETSEPTRNGQEVHYVGEVIHPFDGQADGELSISVGDFVVVRQVSPNGWSEGECKGKAGWFPSAYVEQRDKAPASKVIEPGRLTA
;
A
#
# COMPACT_ATOMS: atom_id res chain seq x y z
N MET A 1 6.95 26.35 7.36
CA MET A 1 7.31 24.93 7.29
C MET A 1 8.63 24.60 7.96
N GLU A 2 9.72 25.35 7.74
CA GLU A 2 11.02 25.11 8.41
C GLU A 2 11.01 25.32 9.93
N ALA A 3 10.25 26.27 10.43
CA ALA A 3 10.17 26.54 11.88
C ALA A 3 9.54 25.37 12.65
N LEU A 4 8.55 24.69 12.10
CA LEU A 4 7.90 23.51 12.69
C LEU A 4 8.81 22.27 12.65
N LYS A 5 9.57 22.08 11.57
CA LYS A 5 10.60 21.03 11.51
C LYS A 5 11.70 21.23 12.54
N LYS A 6 12.10 22.47 12.77
CA LYS A 6 13.11 22.84 13.77
C LYS A 6 12.63 22.67 15.22
N GLN A 7 11.32 22.91 15.46
CA GLN A 7 10.71 22.63 16.77
C GLN A 7 10.57 21.14 17.03
N ALA A 8 10.10 20.36 16.04
CA ALA A 8 10.01 18.91 16.14
C ALA A 8 11.37 18.24 16.35
N SER A 9 12.42 18.74 15.68
CA SER A 9 13.79 18.28 15.89
C SER A 9 14.30 18.59 17.30
N LYS A 10 14.04 19.77 17.82
CA LYS A 10 14.41 20.14 19.22
C LYS A 10 13.64 19.31 20.26
N LEU A 11 12.37 19.01 20.00
CA LEU A 11 11.58 18.16 20.91
C LEU A 11 12.11 16.72 20.92
N ARG A 12 12.45 16.16 19.76
CA ARG A 12 13.09 14.84 19.64
C ARG A 12 14.44 14.79 20.35
N GLU A 13 15.25 15.82 20.20
CA GLU A 13 16.55 15.93 20.87
C GLU A 13 16.38 16.08 22.40
N HIS A 14 15.37 16.81 22.85
CA HIS A 14 15.07 16.95 24.29
C HIS A 14 14.58 15.64 24.89
N VAL A 15 13.70 14.91 24.22
CA VAL A 15 13.23 13.58 24.62
C VAL A 15 14.38 12.57 24.61
N ALA A 16 15.24 12.59 23.59
CA ALA A 16 16.43 11.74 23.54
C ALA A 16 17.43 12.05 24.67
N LYS A 17 17.65 13.35 24.98
CA LYS A 17 18.49 13.76 26.11
C LYS A 17 17.90 13.39 27.46
N GLN A 18 16.57 13.49 27.64
CA GLN A 18 15.90 13.02 28.86
C GLN A 18 16.01 11.50 29.00
N GLN A 19 15.80 10.74 27.93
CA GLN A 19 15.99 9.28 27.95
C GLN A 19 17.44 8.88 28.23
N GLN A 20 18.41 9.63 27.66
CA GLN A 20 19.84 9.41 27.95
C GLN A 20 20.23 9.83 29.37
N ALA A 21 19.65 10.91 29.91
CA ALA A 21 19.87 11.32 31.30
C ALA A 21 19.27 10.31 32.29
N VAL A 22 18.06 9.81 32.03
CA VAL A 22 17.44 8.73 32.81
C VAL A 22 18.29 7.44 32.71
N ARG A 23 18.77 7.07 31.53
CA ARG A 23 19.68 5.94 31.35
C ARG A 23 21.02 6.14 32.09
N LYS A 24 21.62 7.34 32.05
CA LYS A 24 22.89 7.64 32.74
C LYS A 24 22.72 7.65 34.26
N THR A 25 21.61 8.19 34.80
CA THR A 25 21.32 8.16 36.26
C THR A 25 21.00 6.74 36.72
N PHE A 26 20.37 5.89 35.92
CA PHE A 26 20.22 4.48 36.17
C PHE A 26 21.57 3.72 36.10
N SER A 27 22.39 3.94 35.07
CA SER A 27 23.69 3.25 34.94
C SER A 27 24.70 3.65 36.00
N ALA A 28 24.72 4.91 36.47
CA ALA A 28 25.68 5.37 37.48
C ALA A 28 25.33 4.87 38.92
N ARG A 29 24.07 4.52 39.19
CA ARG A 29 23.64 3.86 40.44
C ARG A 29 23.67 2.33 40.39
N HIS A 30 23.90 1.73 39.22
CA HIS A 30 23.61 0.32 38.96
C HIS A 30 24.84 -0.59 38.92
N ASN A 31 26.04 -0.12 39.30
CA ASN A 31 27.21 -0.98 39.37
C ASN A 31 27.21 -1.97 40.59
N GLN A 32 26.12 -2.07 41.35
CA GLN A 32 26.00 -3.04 42.43
C GLN A 32 24.76 -3.94 42.44
N ASP A 33 23.81 -3.76 41.49
CA ASP A 33 22.57 -4.57 41.46
C ASP A 33 22.15 -4.91 39.99
N THR A 34 23.06 -5.50 39.22
CA THR A 34 22.83 -5.93 37.84
C THR A 34 21.89 -7.13 37.67
N SER A 35 21.21 -7.55 38.72
CA SER A 35 20.30 -8.72 38.67
C SER A 35 18.82 -8.38 38.46
N LEU A 36 18.45 -7.11 38.25
CA LEU A 36 17.05 -6.69 38.20
C LEU A 36 16.44 -6.56 36.78
N VAL A 37 17.26 -6.49 35.73
CA VAL A 37 16.79 -6.53 34.35
C VAL A 37 17.24 -7.85 33.73
N ASP A 38 16.29 -8.69 33.40
CA ASP A 38 16.53 -9.97 32.73
C ASP A 38 16.90 -9.66 31.25
N GLU A 39 18.11 -10.09 30.84
CA GLU A 39 18.60 -9.93 29.48
C GLU A 39 17.65 -10.59 28.45
N ALA A 40 17.04 -11.71 28.84
CA ALA A 40 16.06 -12.41 28.02
C ALA A 40 14.77 -11.58 27.83
N GLU A 41 14.35 -10.80 28.85
CA GLU A 41 13.21 -9.89 28.73
C GLU A 41 13.52 -8.73 27.76
N LEU A 42 14.72 -8.18 27.82
CA LEU A 42 15.15 -7.12 26.93
C LEU A 42 15.20 -7.61 25.47
N GLU A 43 15.73 -8.79 25.22
CA GLU A 43 15.78 -9.43 23.92
C GLU A 43 14.37 -9.71 23.38
N CYS A 44 13.48 -10.27 24.21
CA CYS A 44 12.08 -10.49 23.86
C CYS A 44 11.39 -9.19 23.46
N HIS A 45 11.59 -8.12 24.24
CA HIS A 45 11.02 -6.80 23.94
C HIS A 45 11.52 -6.24 22.61
N GLN A 46 12.82 -6.32 22.33
CA GLN A 46 13.41 -5.85 21.07
C GLN A 46 12.89 -6.66 19.89
N ASN A 47 12.78 -7.98 20.03
CA ASN A 47 12.23 -8.85 18.99
C ASN A 47 10.76 -8.51 18.69
N LEU A 48 9.92 -8.33 19.73
CA LEU A 48 8.53 -7.93 19.55
C LEU A 48 8.40 -6.56 18.88
N GLN A 49 9.25 -5.59 19.21
CA GLN A 49 9.26 -4.30 18.50
C GLN A 49 9.63 -4.45 17.02
N LYS A 50 10.63 -5.29 16.71
CA LYS A 50 11.02 -5.58 15.33
C LYS A 50 9.84 -6.22 14.58
N LEU A 51 9.25 -7.28 15.11
CA LEU A 51 8.11 -7.98 14.50
C LEU A 51 6.90 -7.08 14.31
N TYR A 52 6.62 -6.19 15.26
CA TYR A 52 5.56 -5.20 15.10
C TYR A 52 5.80 -4.26 13.94
N ASN A 53 7.04 -3.79 13.77
CA ASN A 53 7.40 -2.89 12.67
C ASN A 53 7.38 -3.60 11.32
N THR A 54 7.88 -4.83 11.24
CA THR A 54 7.92 -5.61 9.99
C THR A 54 6.51 -6.01 9.54
N THR A 55 5.65 -6.48 10.43
CA THR A 55 4.25 -6.81 10.11
C THR A 55 3.43 -5.58 9.73
N ARG A 56 3.72 -4.42 10.33
CA ARG A 56 3.11 -3.15 9.93
C ARG A 56 3.53 -2.74 8.52
N ALA A 57 4.83 -2.83 8.22
CA ALA A 57 5.36 -2.53 6.89
C ALA A 57 4.78 -3.48 5.83
N ALA A 58 4.68 -4.78 6.12
CA ALA A 58 4.08 -5.76 5.25
C ALA A 58 2.59 -5.45 4.96
N LYS A 59 1.81 -5.11 5.98
CA LYS A 59 0.41 -4.68 5.82
C LYS A 59 0.29 -3.43 4.94
N HIS A 60 1.19 -2.46 5.12
CA HIS A 60 1.23 -1.26 4.28
C HIS A 60 1.54 -1.61 2.82
N PHE A 61 2.53 -2.47 2.59
CA PHE A 61 2.89 -2.91 1.24
C PHE A 61 1.74 -3.66 0.55
N GLN A 62 1.06 -4.58 1.25
CA GLN A 62 -0.12 -5.27 0.75
C GLN A 62 -1.23 -4.29 0.34
N ARG A 63 -1.50 -3.25 1.15
CA ARG A 63 -2.45 -2.18 0.81
C ARG A 63 -2.05 -1.42 -0.45
N THR A 64 -0.75 -1.16 -0.63
CA THR A 64 -0.26 -0.48 -1.83
C THR A 64 -0.50 -1.32 -3.08
N ILE A 65 -0.27 -2.64 -3.01
CA ILE A 65 -0.58 -3.56 -4.12
C ILE A 65 -2.08 -3.52 -4.44
N VAL A 66 -2.93 -3.66 -3.42
CA VAL A 66 -4.40 -3.64 -3.58
C VAL A 66 -4.87 -2.35 -4.26
N ARG A 67 -4.42 -1.18 -3.78
CA ARG A 67 -4.77 0.12 -4.40
C ARG A 67 -4.27 0.24 -5.85
N GLY A 68 -3.06 -0.23 -6.11
CA GLY A 68 -2.50 -0.25 -7.47
C GLY A 68 -3.33 -1.10 -8.42
N LEU A 69 -3.75 -2.28 -7.98
CA LEU A 69 -4.60 -3.18 -8.77
C LEU A 69 -5.99 -2.60 -9.01
N GLU A 70 -6.60 -1.97 -8.01
CA GLU A 70 -7.90 -1.27 -8.17
C GLU A 70 -7.82 -0.21 -9.28
N GLY A 71 -6.80 0.63 -9.23
CA GLY A 71 -6.56 1.63 -10.27
C GLY A 71 -6.30 1.01 -11.65
N PHE A 72 -5.47 -0.02 -11.71
CA PHE A 72 -5.16 -0.73 -12.95
C PHE A 72 -6.42 -1.36 -13.57
N VAL A 73 -7.24 -2.05 -12.79
CA VAL A 73 -8.50 -2.65 -13.25
C VAL A 73 -9.46 -1.58 -13.79
N ALA A 74 -9.62 -0.48 -13.06
CA ALA A 74 -10.52 0.61 -13.48
C ALA A 74 -10.10 1.25 -14.82
N VAL A 75 -8.81 1.50 -15.02
CA VAL A 75 -8.29 2.06 -16.27
C VAL A 75 -8.38 1.03 -17.40
N SER A 76 -8.00 -0.23 -17.14
CA SER A 76 -8.07 -1.30 -18.12
C SER A 76 -9.48 -1.57 -18.61
N THR A 77 -10.48 -1.51 -17.73
CA THR A 77 -11.90 -1.66 -18.12
C THR A 77 -12.33 -0.55 -19.11
N LYS A 78 -11.96 0.70 -18.84
CA LYS A 78 -12.23 1.82 -19.76
C LYS A 78 -11.52 1.63 -21.11
N GLN A 79 -10.28 1.16 -21.09
CA GLN A 79 -9.53 0.85 -22.31
C GLN A 79 -10.22 -0.25 -23.12
N MET A 80 -10.72 -1.31 -22.47
CA MET A 80 -11.47 -2.38 -23.12
C MET A 80 -12.71 -1.87 -23.85
N GLU A 81 -13.48 -0.96 -23.25
CA GLU A 81 -14.67 -0.36 -23.86
C GLU A 81 -14.31 0.40 -25.16
N ILE A 82 -13.23 1.18 -25.13
CA ILE A 82 -12.76 1.93 -26.30
C ILE A 82 -12.31 1.00 -27.42
N VAL A 83 -11.50 -0.03 -27.09
CA VAL A 83 -10.98 -0.98 -28.08
C VAL A 83 -12.10 -1.85 -28.65
N LYS A 84 -13.05 -2.31 -27.82
CA LYS A 84 -14.23 -3.06 -28.29
C LYS A 84 -15.04 -2.24 -29.30
N LYS A 85 -15.27 -0.95 -29.03
CA LYS A 85 -15.96 -0.06 -29.97
C LYS A 85 -15.21 0.10 -31.29
N LEU A 86 -13.89 0.34 -31.24
CA LEU A 86 -13.06 0.41 -32.45
C LEU A 86 -13.12 -0.88 -33.24
N ALA A 87 -13.01 -2.03 -32.60
CA ALA A 87 -13.10 -3.34 -33.23
C ALA A 87 -14.46 -3.56 -33.93
N GLU A 88 -15.57 -3.18 -33.28
CA GLU A 88 -16.91 -3.22 -33.88
C GLU A 88 -17.02 -2.34 -35.11
N ASP A 89 -16.51 -1.11 -35.06
CA ASP A 89 -16.58 -0.15 -36.15
C ASP A 89 -15.73 -0.64 -37.36
N CYS A 90 -14.57 -1.24 -37.09
CA CYS A 90 -13.74 -1.89 -38.16
C CYS A 90 -14.46 -3.08 -38.78
N CYS A 91 -15.10 -3.94 -37.97
CA CYS A 91 -15.90 -5.04 -38.51
C CYS A 91 -17.10 -4.54 -39.35
N LYS A 92 -17.82 -3.50 -38.91
CA LYS A 92 -18.93 -2.88 -39.64
C LYS A 92 -18.46 -2.35 -41.00
N TYR A 93 -17.35 -1.58 -41.00
CA TYR A 93 -16.77 -1.06 -42.25
C TYR A 93 -16.41 -2.20 -43.22
N GLY A 94 -15.70 -3.21 -42.74
CA GLY A 94 -15.27 -4.32 -43.55
C GLY A 94 -16.45 -5.14 -44.11
N ASN A 95 -17.46 -5.42 -43.31
CA ASN A 95 -18.66 -6.18 -43.75
C ASN A 95 -19.48 -5.42 -44.78
N ASN A 96 -19.60 -4.10 -44.66
CA ASN A 96 -20.33 -3.27 -45.62
C ASN A 96 -19.61 -3.16 -46.98
N ASN A 97 -18.29 -3.36 -47.02
CA ASN A 97 -17.46 -3.20 -48.21
C ASN A 97 -16.92 -4.52 -48.79
N GLN A 98 -17.31 -5.68 -48.26
CA GLN A 98 -16.87 -7.01 -48.73
C GLN A 98 -17.22 -7.25 -50.24
N ASN A 99 -18.36 -6.75 -50.68
CA ASN A 99 -18.83 -6.94 -52.04
C ASN A 99 -18.07 -6.13 -53.08
N LEU A 100 -17.22 -5.20 -52.67
CA LEU A 100 -16.42 -4.34 -53.56
C LEU A 100 -15.01 -4.90 -53.84
N GLY A 101 -14.68 -6.09 -53.29
CA GLY A 101 -13.37 -6.74 -53.51
C GLY A 101 -12.17 -5.99 -52.91
N PHE A 102 -12.41 -4.99 -52.07
CA PHE A 102 -11.32 -4.20 -51.49
C PHE A 102 -10.56 -4.98 -50.39
N VAL A 103 -9.26 -5.07 -50.58
CA VAL A 103 -8.31 -5.63 -49.58
C VAL A 103 -8.49 -5.00 -48.22
N LEU A 104 -8.72 -3.68 -48.17
CA LEU A 104 -8.97 -2.94 -46.95
C LEU A 104 -10.20 -3.46 -46.18
N GLY A 105 -11.27 -3.84 -46.87
CA GLY A 105 -12.47 -4.40 -46.22
C GLY A 105 -12.16 -5.68 -45.44
N LYS A 106 -11.42 -6.61 -46.08
CA LYS A 106 -10.97 -7.85 -45.44
C LYS A 106 -10.03 -7.57 -44.26
N ALA A 107 -9.01 -6.72 -44.45
CA ALA A 107 -8.07 -6.35 -43.39
C ALA A 107 -8.77 -5.71 -42.19
N SER A 108 -9.79 -4.86 -42.43
CA SER A 108 -10.58 -4.25 -41.36
C SER A 108 -11.38 -5.27 -40.52
N VAL A 109 -11.95 -6.29 -41.17
CA VAL A 109 -12.67 -7.36 -40.44
C VAL A 109 -11.69 -8.15 -39.57
N GLU A 110 -10.55 -8.55 -40.12
CA GLU A 110 -9.56 -9.32 -39.35
C GLU A 110 -8.95 -8.50 -38.24
N PHE A 111 -8.70 -7.20 -38.44
CA PHE A 111 -8.31 -6.27 -37.35
C PHE A 111 -9.34 -6.24 -36.25
N GLY A 112 -10.62 -6.04 -36.55
CA GLY A 112 -11.69 -5.98 -35.57
C GLY A 112 -11.86 -7.29 -34.78
N LYS A 113 -11.80 -8.45 -35.47
CA LYS A 113 -11.86 -9.76 -34.80
C LYS A 113 -10.68 -9.99 -33.87
N SER A 114 -9.46 -9.70 -34.30
CA SER A 114 -8.25 -9.91 -33.50
C SER A 114 -8.22 -8.99 -32.28
N HIS A 115 -8.61 -7.72 -32.43
CA HIS A 115 -8.73 -6.82 -31.29
C HIS A 115 -9.82 -7.24 -30.30
N SER A 116 -10.95 -7.73 -30.78
CA SER A 116 -11.97 -8.31 -29.89
C SER A 116 -11.44 -9.52 -29.12
N GLN A 117 -10.62 -10.37 -29.77
CA GLN A 117 -10.00 -11.52 -29.12
C GLN A 117 -8.96 -11.09 -28.06
N MET A 118 -8.17 -10.05 -28.33
CA MET A 118 -7.23 -9.50 -27.35
C MET A 118 -7.95 -8.96 -26.10
N GLU A 119 -9.13 -8.35 -26.26
CA GLU A 119 -9.91 -7.87 -25.12
C GLU A 119 -10.51 -9.02 -24.30
N ILE A 120 -10.79 -10.18 -24.88
CA ILE A 120 -11.14 -11.39 -24.14
C ILE A 120 -9.95 -11.87 -23.28
N GLU A 121 -8.74 -11.84 -23.82
CA GLU A 121 -7.54 -12.17 -23.04
C GLU A 121 -7.29 -11.16 -21.91
N ARG A 122 -7.54 -9.87 -22.15
CA ARG A 122 -7.48 -8.83 -21.12
C ARG A 122 -8.50 -9.07 -20.00
N GLU A 123 -9.72 -9.43 -20.34
CA GLU A 123 -10.75 -9.76 -19.36
C GLU A 123 -10.34 -10.96 -18.47
N LYS A 124 -9.69 -11.98 -19.06
CA LYS A 124 -9.11 -13.09 -18.30
C LYS A 124 -8.03 -12.62 -17.32
N LEU A 125 -7.11 -11.75 -17.78
CA LEU A 125 -6.09 -11.15 -16.92
C LEU A 125 -6.74 -10.42 -15.74
N LEU A 126 -7.68 -9.52 -16.00
CA LEU A 126 -8.33 -8.73 -14.93
C LEU A 126 -9.06 -9.62 -13.93
N ARG A 127 -9.70 -10.70 -14.40
CA ARG A 127 -10.35 -11.68 -13.53
C ARG A 127 -9.34 -12.40 -12.65
N VAL A 128 -8.22 -12.89 -13.19
CA VAL A 128 -7.16 -13.55 -12.41
C VAL A 128 -6.57 -12.59 -11.38
N LEU A 129 -6.29 -11.35 -11.74
CA LEU A 129 -5.79 -10.33 -10.82
C LEU A 129 -6.79 -10.04 -9.69
N GLY A 130 -8.10 -10.01 -10.00
CA GLY A 130 -9.16 -9.84 -9.00
C GLY A 130 -9.24 -11.02 -8.04
N GLU A 131 -9.44 -12.22 -8.57
CA GLU A 131 -9.72 -13.42 -7.77
C GLU A 131 -8.48 -13.98 -7.06
N GLN A 132 -7.32 -13.97 -7.71
CA GLN A 132 -6.12 -14.63 -7.19
C GLN A 132 -5.13 -13.69 -6.49
N VAL A 133 -5.25 -12.39 -6.67
CA VAL A 133 -4.31 -11.42 -6.05
C VAL A 133 -5.05 -10.45 -5.13
N PHE A 134 -6.00 -9.71 -5.67
CA PHE A 134 -6.69 -8.66 -4.94
C PHE A 134 -7.46 -9.17 -3.73
N GLU A 135 -8.40 -10.11 -3.92
CA GLU A 135 -9.24 -10.62 -2.82
C GLU A 135 -8.43 -11.30 -1.71
N PRO A 136 -7.45 -12.18 -1.98
CA PRO A 136 -6.64 -12.78 -0.92
C PRO A 136 -5.78 -11.78 -0.15
N LEU A 137 -5.24 -10.74 -0.82
CA LEU A 137 -4.51 -9.69 -0.12
C LEU A 137 -5.43 -8.83 0.74
N ARG A 138 -6.62 -8.51 0.24
CA ARG A 138 -7.64 -7.77 0.99
C ARG A 138 -8.08 -8.54 2.23
N GLU A 139 -8.35 -9.84 2.09
CA GLU A 139 -8.69 -10.72 3.20
C GLU A 139 -7.57 -10.74 4.26
N MET A 140 -6.31 -10.88 3.83
CA MET A 140 -5.16 -10.85 4.73
C MET A 140 -5.05 -9.50 5.49
N ILE A 141 -5.28 -8.39 4.81
CA ILE A 141 -5.24 -7.04 5.43
C ILE A 141 -6.32 -6.90 6.51
N MET A 142 -7.48 -7.53 6.33
CA MET A 142 -8.64 -7.47 7.21
C MET A 142 -8.69 -8.60 8.24
N SER A 143 -7.75 -9.54 8.19
CA SER A 143 -7.79 -10.76 9.00
C SER A 143 -7.56 -10.53 10.49
N ALA A 144 -8.28 -11.27 11.32
CA ALA A 144 -8.19 -11.23 12.77
C ALA A 144 -6.81 -11.62 13.34
N PRO A 145 -6.06 -12.61 12.80
CA PRO A 145 -4.79 -13.03 13.39
C PRO A 145 -3.79 -11.92 13.63
N LEU A 146 -3.69 -10.93 12.73
CA LEU A 146 -2.81 -9.78 12.92
C LEU A 146 -3.26 -8.90 14.09
N GLU A 147 -4.55 -8.65 14.21
CA GLU A 147 -5.08 -7.80 15.30
C GLU A 147 -4.98 -8.52 16.64
N ASP A 148 -5.18 -9.83 16.68
CA ASP A 148 -5.00 -10.66 17.89
C ASP A 148 -3.54 -10.66 18.34
N ALA A 149 -2.58 -10.84 17.44
CA ALA A 149 -1.15 -10.78 17.74
C ALA A 149 -0.73 -9.38 18.25
N ARG A 150 -1.31 -8.32 17.69
CA ARG A 150 -1.11 -6.94 18.16
C ARG A 150 -1.68 -6.73 19.56
N LEU A 151 -2.85 -7.28 19.85
CA LEU A 151 -3.45 -7.20 21.16
C LEU A 151 -2.59 -7.88 22.22
N LEU A 152 -2.01 -9.06 21.92
CA LEU A 152 -1.04 -9.73 22.77
C LEU A 152 0.20 -8.88 23.01
N THR A 153 0.75 -8.27 21.95
CA THR A 153 1.89 -7.35 22.05
C THR A 153 1.57 -6.13 22.92
N TYR A 154 0.38 -5.57 22.80
CA TYR A 154 -0.06 -4.46 23.64
C TYR A 154 -0.21 -4.87 25.12
N ARG A 155 -0.78 -6.04 25.39
CA ARG A 155 -0.87 -6.61 26.75
C ARG A 155 0.51 -6.80 27.36
N TYR A 156 1.45 -7.35 26.58
CA TYR A 156 2.85 -7.50 27.00
C TYR A 156 3.47 -6.15 27.39
N GLN A 157 3.31 -5.12 26.56
CA GLN A 157 3.83 -3.78 26.85
C GLN A 157 3.25 -3.19 28.13
N ARG A 158 1.97 -3.41 28.38
CA ARG A 158 1.31 -2.95 29.61
C ARG A 158 1.86 -3.63 30.86
N ILE A 159 1.96 -4.96 30.85
CA ILE A 159 2.54 -5.72 31.97
C ILE A 159 4.01 -5.32 32.18
N ARG A 160 4.76 -5.04 31.14
CA ARG A 160 6.12 -4.54 31.22
C ARG A 160 6.20 -3.20 31.96
N GLN A 161 5.31 -2.26 31.64
CA GLN A 161 5.22 -0.97 32.35
C GLN A 161 4.85 -1.15 33.81
N ASP A 162 3.91 -2.05 34.11
CA ASP A 162 3.53 -2.37 35.49
C ASP A 162 4.71 -2.98 36.27
N MET A 163 5.51 -3.85 35.63
CA MET A 163 6.72 -4.42 36.22
C MET A 163 7.79 -3.34 36.48
N GLU A 164 8.05 -2.44 35.52
CA GLU A 164 8.99 -1.30 35.70
C GLU A 164 8.57 -0.42 36.93
N SER A 165 7.27 -0.15 37.06
CA SER A 165 6.71 0.58 38.21
C SER A 165 6.90 -0.18 39.52
N GLN A 166 6.69 -1.51 39.48
CA GLN A 166 6.85 -2.36 40.66
C GLN A 166 8.32 -2.48 41.10
N ILE A 167 9.28 -2.53 40.15
CA ILE A 167 10.72 -2.48 40.44
C ILE A 167 11.06 -1.20 41.19
N ALA A 168 10.56 -0.04 40.75
CA ALA A 168 10.79 1.21 41.40
C ALA A 168 10.20 1.24 42.85
N ASP A 169 9.03 0.59 43.04
CA ASP A 169 8.43 0.47 44.37
C ASP A 169 9.25 -0.44 45.32
N VAL A 170 9.74 -1.58 44.82
CA VAL A 170 10.62 -2.49 45.59
C VAL A 170 11.90 -1.77 46.00
N VAL A 171 12.58 -1.09 45.10
CA VAL A 171 13.81 -0.31 45.41
C VAL A 171 13.55 0.76 46.46
N ARG A 172 12.43 1.48 46.35
CA ARG A 172 12.04 2.50 47.33
C ARG A 172 11.81 1.88 48.73
N ARG A 173 11.16 0.72 48.81
CA ARG A 173 10.91 0.00 50.06
C ARG A 173 12.19 -0.60 50.66
N GLN A 174 13.09 -1.11 49.84
CA GLN A 174 14.40 -1.60 50.27
C GLN A 174 15.23 -0.48 50.95
N LEU A 175 15.23 0.73 50.37
CA LEU A 175 15.91 1.87 50.95
C LEU A 175 15.30 2.24 52.30
N LYS A 176 13.96 2.29 52.42
CA LYS A 176 13.27 2.57 53.70
C LYS A 176 13.49 1.49 54.76
N SER A 177 13.51 0.21 54.36
CA SER A 177 13.75 -0.91 55.27
C SER A 177 15.18 -0.90 55.86
N LYS A 178 16.15 -0.34 55.12
CA LYS A 178 17.53 -0.15 55.64
C LYS A 178 17.65 0.99 56.64
N GLU A 179 16.74 1.97 56.58
CA GLU A 179 16.70 3.15 57.49
C GLU A 179 15.84 2.89 58.75
N SER A 180 14.84 1.99 58.67
CA SER A 180 13.86 1.72 59.72
C SER A 180 13.91 0.23 60.11
N SER A 181 14.21 -0.05 61.38
CA SER A 181 14.28 -1.42 61.92
C SER A 181 12.90 -2.03 62.26
N GLY A 182 11.81 -1.60 61.61
CA GLY A 182 10.44 -2.00 61.94
C GLY A 182 9.99 -3.27 61.17
N ASN A 183 9.39 -4.24 61.90
CA ASN A 183 8.88 -5.50 61.35
C ASN A 183 7.77 -5.32 60.28
N THR A 184 6.99 -4.22 60.32
CA THR A 184 5.93 -3.87 59.37
C THR A 184 6.48 -3.49 57.99
N ASP A 185 7.65 -2.90 57.91
CA ASP A 185 8.25 -2.50 56.60
C ASP A 185 8.87 -3.69 55.89
N SER A 186 9.36 -4.68 56.66
CA SER A 186 9.82 -5.96 56.09
C SER A 186 8.68 -6.75 55.42
N VAL A 187 7.49 -6.83 56.04
CA VAL A 187 6.32 -7.52 55.48
C VAL A 187 5.85 -6.82 54.20
N LYS A 188 5.84 -5.47 54.15
CA LYS A 188 5.47 -4.71 52.94
C LYS A 188 6.48 -4.89 51.81
N LEU A 189 7.77 -5.01 52.14
CA LEU A 189 8.82 -5.29 51.16
C LEU A 189 8.63 -6.70 50.56
N GLN A 190 8.45 -7.71 51.41
CA GLN A 190 8.22 -9.09 50.96
C GLN A 190 7.00 -9.22 50.04
N HIS A 191 5.89 -8.51 50.37
CA HIS A 191 4.71 -8.47 49.50
C HIS A 191 5.01 -7.80 48.13
N ALA A 192 5.80 -6.72 48.10
CA ALA A 192 6.19 -6.04 46.88
C ALA A 192 7.11 -6.90 46.00
N GLU A 193 8.04 -7.66 46.61
CA GLU A 193 8.91 -8.61 45.92
C GLU A 193 8.14 -9.81 45.34
N SER A 194 7.15 -10.34 46.13
CA SER A 194 6.26 -11.41 45.63
C SER A 194 5.47 -10.96 44.42
N LYS A 195 4.90 -9.76 44.44
CA LYS A 195 4.18 -9.17 43.31
C LYS A 195 5.09 -8.96 42.10
N LEU A 196 6.34 -8.52 42.32
CA LEU A 196 7.33 -8.39 41.23
C LEU A 196 7.65 -9.74 40.58
N SER A 197 7.79 -10.80 41.41
CA SER A 197 8.01 -12.16 40.89
C SER A 197 6.83 -12.67 40.05
N GLU A 198 5.59 -12.40 40.48
CA GLU A 198 4.39 -12.74 39.73
C GLU A 198 4.32 -12.00 38.38
N LEU A 199 4.61 -10.69 38.37
CA LEU A 199 4.65 -9.89 37.14
C LEU A 199 5.72 -10.39 36.19
N ARG A 200 6.91 -10.79 36.66
CA ARG A 200 7.98 -11.38 35.84
C ARG A 200 7.55 -12.69 35.17
N THR A 201 6.92 -13.57 35.95
CA THR A 201 6.41 -14.85 35.42
C THR A 201 5.35 -14.61 34.33
N THR A 202 4.41 -13.70 34.59
CA THR A 202 3.34 -13.33 33.65
C THR A 202 3.93 -12.69 32.39
N LEU A 203 4.90 -11.78 32.56
CA LEU A 203 5.56 -11.10 31.44
C LEU A 203 6.32 -12.09 30.52
N ALA A 204 7.06 -13.04 31.13
CA ALA A 204 7.79 -14.07 30.37
C ALA A 204 6.84 -14.98 29.57
N ALA A 205 5.73 -15.42 30.19
CA ALA A 205 4.73 -16.24 29.51
C ALA A 205 4.06 -15.47 28.34
N LEU A 206 3.62 -14.25 28.61
CA LEU A 206 2.96 -13.40 27.62
C LEU A 206 3.92 -12.96 26.51
N GLY A 207 5.20 -12.69 26.83
CA GLY A 207 6.24 -12.39 25.85
C GLY A 207 6.45 -13.53 24.86
N LYS A 208 6.54 -14.75 25.35
CA LYS A 208 6.67 -15.96 24.50
C LYS A 208 5.44 -16.14 23.60
N GLU A 209 4.23 -15.97 24.14
CA GLU A 209 2.99 -16.10 23.39
C GLU A 209 2.88 -15.01 22.30
N ALA A 210 3.13 -13.74 22.67
CA ALA A 210 3.07 -12.61 21.75
C ALA A 210 4.12 -12.74 20.62
N THR A 211 5.34 -13.18 20.95
CA THR A 211 6.41 -13.39 19.96
C THR A 211 6.00 -14.48 18.98
N ALA A 212 5.55 -15.63 19.44
CA ALA A 212 5.13 -16.73 18.58
C ALA A 212 3.94 -16.34 17.66
N ALA A 213 2.97 -15.58 18.20
CA ALA A 213 1.83 -15.09 17.42
C ALA A 213 2.29 -14.09 16.33
N MET A 214 3.18 -13.16 16.66
CA MET A 214 3.69 -12.18 15.70
C MET A 214 4.58 -12.80 14.61
N GLU A 215 5.42 -13.79 14.96
CA GLU A 215 6.24 -14.56 14.03
C GLU A 215 5.37 -15.36 13.03
N ALA A 216 4.32 -15.99 13.52
CA ALA A 216 3.37 -16.72 12.68
C ALA A 216 2.68 -15.79 11.68
N VAL A 217 2.25 -14.61 12.13
CA VAL A 217 1.63 -13.60 11.25
C VAL A 217 2.64 -13.05 10.24
N GLU A 218 3.87 -12.75 10.66
CA GLU A 218 4.92 -12.27 9.75
C GLU A 218 5.20 -13.29 8.64
N ALA A 219 5.41 -14.56 9.01
CA ALA A 219 5.65 -15.64 8.06
C ALA A 219 4.49 -15.80 7.07
N GLN A 220 3.25 -15.77 7.57
CA GLN A 220 2.05 -15.85 6.73
C GLN A 220 1.94 -14.65 5.77
N GLN A 221 2.18 -13.42 6.25
CA GLN A 221 2.16 -12.23 5.40
C GLN A 221 3.20 -12.30 4.29
N GLN A 222 4.44 -12.72 4.61
CA GLN A 222 5.51 -12.86 3.63
C GLN A 222 5.15 -13.91 2.57
N GLN A 223 4.71 -15.09 2.99
CA GLN A 223 4.36 -16.18 2.06
C GLN A 223 3.22 -15.77 1.13
N ILE A 224 2.10 -15.27 1.69
CA ILE A 224 0.94 -14.88 0.87
C ILE A 224 1.32 -13.75 -0.08
N THR A 225 2.07 -12.74 0.37
CA THR A 225 2.44 -11.62 -0.50
C THR A 225 3.32 -12.10 -1.64
N PHE A 226 4.29 -12.98 -1.37
CA PHE A 226 5.14 -13.56 -2.39
C PHE A 226 4.32 -14.35 -3.44
N ASP A 227 3.43 -15.24 -2.99
CA ASP A 227 2.59 -16.04 -3.88
C ASP A 227 1.67 -15.17 -4.76
N ARG A 228 1.17 -14.05 -4.21
CA ARG A 228 0.33 -13.12 -4.99
C ARG A 228 1.12 -12.34 -6.01
N LEU A 229 2.36 -11.91 -5.69
CA LEU A 229 3.26 -11.30 -6.66
C LEU A 229 3.62 -12.26 -7.80
N LEU A 230 3.89 -13.52 -7.47
CA LEU A 230 4.15 -14.55 -8.49
C LEU A 230 2.92 -14.75 -9.38
N ALA A 231 1.72 -14.85 -8.82
CA ALA A 231 0.48 -14.97 -9.58
C ALA A 231 0.24 -13.77 -10.51
N MET A 232 0.60 -12.54 -10.10
CA MET A 232 0.56 -11.36 -10.97
C MET A 232 1.48 -11.54 -12.18
N VAL A 233 2.74 -11.91 -11.96
CA VAL A 233 3.72 -12.11 -13.04
C VAL A 233 3.27 -13.20 -14.01
N ASP A 234 2.75 -14.31 -13.50
CA ASP A 234 2.27 -15.42 -14.34
C ASP A 234 1.04 -15.02 -15.17
N ALA A 235 0.12 -14.25 -14.58
CA ALA A 235 -1.06 -13.75 -15.29
C ALA A 235 -0.67 -12.76 -16.41
N GLU A 236 0.21 -11.80 -16.10
CA GLU A 236 0.70 -10.83 -17.09
C GLU A 236 1.48 -11.51 -18.22
N ARG A 237 2.37 -12.44 -17.87
CA ARG A 237 3.12 -13.22 -18.87
C ARG A 237 2.19 -13.97 -19.81
N THR A 238 1.20 -14.66 -19.27
CA THR A 238 0.23 -15.42 -20.06
C THR A 238 -0.56 -14.49 -21.00
N TYR A 239 -1.04 -13.36 -20.49
CA TYR A 239 -1.73 -12.35 -21.28
C TYR A 239 -0.87 -11.84 -22.43
N HIS A 240 0.36 -11.43 -22.16
CA HIS A 240 1.25 -10.88 -23.19
C HIS A 240 1.65 -11.92 -24.25
N GLN A 241 1.84 -13.18 -23.86
CA GLN A 241 2.09 -14.27 -24.81
C GLN A 241 0.89 -14.47 -25.75
N ASN A 242 -0.32 -14.58 -25.20
CA ASN A 242 -1.52 -14.76 -26.00
C ASN A 242 -1.79 -13.58 -26.94
N VAL A 243 -1.57 -12.35 -26.46
CA VAL A 243 -1.71 -11.14 -27.29
C VAL A 243 -0.67 -11.10 -28.41
N ALA A 244 0.58 -11.49 -28.14
CA ALA A 244 1.63 -11.56 -29.15
C ALA A 244 1.26 -12.57 -30.26
N ASP A 245 0.75 -13.73 -29.92
CA ASP A 245 0.31 -14.75 -30.89
C ASP A 245 -0.84 -14.25 -31.74
N ILE A 246 -1.83 -13.57 -31.16
CA ILE A 246 -2.94 -12.95 -31.91
C ILE A 246 -2.44 -11.89 -32.88
N LEU A 247 -1.51 -11.02 -32.46
CA LEU A 247 -0.96 -9.97 -33.31
C LEU A 247 -0.07 -10.50 -34.40
N ASN A 248 0.74 -11.53 -34.16
CA ASN A 248 1.54 -12.20 -35.17
C ASN A 248 0.65 -12.78 -36.28
N LYS A 249 -0.42 -13.49 -35.90
CA LYS A 249 -1.39 -14.03 -36.83
C LYS A 249 -2.08 -12.93 -37.63
N LEU A 250 -2.54 -11.85 -36.98
CA LEU A 250 -3.15 -10.71 -37.65
C LEU A 250 -2.19 -10.06 -38.69
N HIS A 251 -0.94 -9.89 -38.27
CA HIS A 251 0.11 -9.33 -39.17
C HIS A 251 0.27 -10.14 -40.41
N ASP A 252 0.39 -11.47 -40.28
CA ASP A 252 0.53 -12.37 -41.44
C ASP A 252 -0.72 -12.37 -42.34
N GLU A 253 -1.92 -12.33 -41.77
CA GLU A 253 -3.18 -12.26 -42.52
C GLU A 253 -3.31 -10.97 -43.31
N ILE A 254 -2.91 -9.82 -42.76
CA ILE A 254 -2.92 -8.53 -43.44
C ILE A 254 -1.85 -8.49 -44.55
N LEU A 255 -0.65 -9.01 -44.32
CA LEU A 255 0.39 -9.08 -45.33
C LEU A 255 -0.02 -9.96 -46.51
N ASN A 256 -0.58 -11.12 -46.23
CA ASN A 256 -1.05 -12.05 -47.27
C ASN A 256 -2.25 -11.51 -48.07
N ALA A 257 -2.99 -10.56 -47.50
CA ALA A 257 -4.09 -9.89 -48.21
C ALA A 257 -3.62 -8.78 -49.16
N ARG A 258 -2.33 -8.36 -49.12
CA ARG A 258 -1.79 -7.33 -49.99
C ARG A 258 -1.76 -7.85 -51.45
N PRO A 259 -2.24 -7.07 -52.44
CA PRO A 259 -2.12 -7.46 -53.84
C PRO A 259 -0.64 -7.66 -54.18
N HIS A 260 -0.30 -8.79 -54.75
CA HIS A 260 0.98 -8.91 -55.43
C HIS A 260 0.95 -7.93 -56.63
N GLU A 261 1.79 -6.92 -56.61
CA GLU A 261 2.12 -6.19 -57.82
C GLU A 261 2.83 -7.22 -58.69
N GLU A 262 2.09 -7.79 -59.67
CA GLU A 262 2.70 -8.53 -60.75
C GLU A 262 3.64 -7.54 -61.48
N SER A 263 4.93 -7.77 -61.33
CA SER A 263 5.98 -7.11 -62.07
C SER A 263 5.82 -7.58 -63.53
N ASP A 264 5.02 -6.85 -64.27
CA ASP A 264 5.06 -6.89 -65.78
C ASP A 264 6.40 -6.32 -66.26
N ASN A 265 7.43 -7.12 -66.17
CA ASN A 265 8.68 -6.90 -66.87
C ASN A 265 8.63 -7.71 -68.18
N ASN A 266 7.85 -7.23 -69.15
CA ASN A 266 8.08 -7.49 -70.55
C ASN A 266 8.75 -6.26 -71.18
N ASP A 267 10.06 -6.24 -71.15
CA ASP A 267 10.84 -5.50 -72.15
C ASP A 267 12.07 -6.35 -72.55
N ASP A 268 11.91 -7.05 -73.63
CA ASP A 268 12.97 -7.54 -74.47
C ASP A 268 13.82 -6.39 -75.00
N VAL A 269 15.11 -6.32 -74.66
CA VAL A 269 16.19 -5.88 -75.53
C VAL A 269 17.55 -6.42 -75.06
N PRO A 270 18.41 -6.97 -75.91
CA PRO A 270 19.58 -7.74 -75.50
C PRO A 270 20.89 -6.96 -75.49
N SER A 271 21.79 -7.47 -74.63
CA SER A 271 23.25 -7.45 -74.84
C SER A 271 24.05 -6.20 -74.50
N SER A 272 24.82 -6.27 -73.45
CA SER A 272 26.31 -6.32 -73.46
C SER A 272 26.90 -6.21 -72.08
N ASP A 273 27.73 -7.19 -71.75
CA ASP A 273 28.65 -7.37 -70.61
C ASP A 273 29.89 -6.44 -70.75
N PRO A 274 30.88 -6.36 -69.82
CA PRO A 274 30.89 -6.69 -68.40
C PRO A 274 31.59 -5.63 -67.48
N SER A 275 31.63 -5.91 -66.24
CA SER A 275 32.72 -5.70 -65.25
C SER A 275 32.48 -4.77 -64.10
N SER A 276 32.85 -5.38 -62.98
CA SER A 276 33.39 -4.86 -61.72
C SER A 276 32.42 -4.61 -60.52
N GLU A 277 32.45 -5.62 -59.68
CA GLU A 277 32.28 -5.41 -58.20
C GLU A 277 33.31 -4.37 -57.66
N PRO A 278 33.09 -3.73 -56.49
CA PRO A 278 33.07 -4.46 -55.25
C PRO A 278 32.15 -3.90 -54.11
N LYS A 279 31.81 -4.84 -53.22
CA LYS A 279 31.53 -4.71 -51.82
C LYS A 279 31.70 -3.33 -51.18
N VAL A 280 30.73 -2.91 -50.33
CA VAL A 280 30.96 -2.47 -48.97
C VAL A 280 29.67 -2.59 -48.15
N SER A 281 29.80 -3.22 -46.99
CA SER A 281 28.83 -3.35 -45.89
C SER A 281 28.80 -2.10 -44.99
N PRO A 282 28.09 -2.14 -43.86
CA PRO A 282 27.08 -1.16 -43.49
C PRO A 282 27.63 -0.11 -42.53
N THR A 283 26.99 1.04 -42.44
CA THR A 283 27.32 2.04 -41.41
C THR A 283 26.10 2.53 -40.69
N HIS A 284 26.14 2.32 -39.39
CA HIS A 284 25.58 3.07 -38.27
C HIS A 284 25.46 4.57 -38.54
N VAL A 285 24.34 5.17 -38.17
CA VAL A 285 24.29 6.60 -37.74
C VAL A 285 23.04 6.77 -36.89
N HIS A 286 23.19 6.92 -35.63
CA HIS A 286 23.26 8.13 -34.80
C HIS A 286 21.94 8.83 -34.52
N SER A 287 21.65 8.77 -33.22
CA SER A 287 20.87 9.71 -32.44
C SER A 287 21.05 11.17 -32.83
N ASN A 288 19.98 11.90 -32.84
CA ASN A 288 20.04 13.31 -32.51
C ASN A 288 18.86 13.73 -31.63
N SER A 289 19.24 14.10 -30.45
CA SER A 289 18.51 14.94 -29.52
C SER A 289 18.31 16.34 -30.10
N ILE A 290 17.11 16.87 -29.98
CA ILE A 290 16.91 18.33 -29.95
C ILE A 290 15.95 18.65 -28.82
N SER A 291 16.43 19.53 -27.99
CA SER A 291 15.86 20.17 -26.83
C SER A 291 14.92 21.35 -27.19
N GLU A 292 14.14 21.71 -26.17
CA GLU A 292 13.59 23.03 -25.84
C GLU A 292 12.25 23.48 -26.38
N ASP A 293 11.36 23.48 -25.42
CA ASP A 293 10.28 24.36 -24.94
C ASP A 293 10.01 25.71 -25.71
N PRO A 294 8.80 26.29 -25.70
CA PRO A 294 8.18 26.77 -24.49
C PRO A 294 6.64 26.72 -24.36
N ALA A 295 6.22 26.63 -23.10
CA ALA A 295 5.05 27.19 -22.44
C ALA A 295 3.77 27.49 -23.26
N LEU A 296 2.71 26.77 -22.91
CA LEU A 296 1.35 27.34 -22.77
C LEU A 296 0.66 26.71 -21.57
N THR A 297 0.43 27.54 -20.59
CA THR A 297 -0.44 27.38 -19.43
C THR A 297 -1.87 27.09 -19.89
N GLU A 298 -2.37 25.90 -19.63
CA GLU A 298 -3.81 25.71 -19.47
C GLU A 298 -4.06 24.81 -18.26
N THR A 299 -4.55 25.43 -17.22
CA THR A 299 -5.23 24.88 -16.09
C THR A 299 -6.37 23.97 -16.55
N SER A 300 -6.16 22.67 -16.50
CA SER A 300 -7.26 21.70 -16.51
C SER A 300 -7.40 21.12 -15.10
N GLU A 301 -8.43 21.58 -14.41
CA GLU A 301 -8.94 20.98 -13.19
C GLU A 301 -9.26 19.48 -13.43
N PRO A 302 -8.92 18.59 -12.48
CA PRO A 302 -9.34 17.20 -12.57
C PRO A 302 -10.85 17.13 -12.33
N THR A 303 -11.56 16.58 -13.27
CA THR A 303 -13.01 16.29 -13.21
C THR A 303 -13.28 15.41 -11.99
N ARG A 304 -13.83 16.04 -10.95
CA ARG A 304 -14.33 15.37 -9.74
C ARG A 304 -15.60 14.60 -10.08
N ASN A 305 -15.50 13.30 -10.28
CA ASN A 305 -16.64 12.38 -10.18
C ASN A 305 -16.72 11.83 -8.75
N GLY A 306 -17.07 12.68 -7.81
CA GLY A 306 -17.46 12.31 -6.46
C GLY A 306 -18.70 13.10 -6.13
N GLN A 307 -19.74 12.45 -5.65
CA GLN A 307 -20.93 13.09 -5.14
C GLN A 307 -20.52 13.91 -3.91
N GLU A 308 -20.60 15.24 -3.96
CA GLU A 308 -20.41 16.09 -2.79
C GLU A 308 -21.53 15.80 -1.80
N VAL A 309 -21.20 15.12 -0.72
CA VAL A 309 -22.13 14.78 0.34
C VAL A 309 -21.61 15.42 1.62
N HIS A 310 -22.33 16.43 2.12
CA HIS A 310 -21.99 17.05 3.40
C HIS A 310 -22.86 16.45 4.50
N TYR A 311 -22.28 15.59 5.35
CA TYR A 311 -22.96 15.11 6.54
C TYR A 311 -21.97 14.99 7.72
N VAL A 312 -22.50 14.99 8.93
CA VAL A 312 -21.72 14.74 10.16
C VAL A 312 -21.81 13.26 10.50
N GLY A 313 -20.67 12.64 10.76
CA GLY A 313 -20.60 11.25 11.18
C GLY A 313 -19.87 11.11 12.51
N GLU A 314 -20.28 10.12 13.31
CA GLU A 314 -19.59 9.69 14.53
C GLU A 314 -18.68 8.53 14.21
N VAL A 315 -17.44 8.58 14.67
CA VAL A 315 -16.45 7.52 14.49
C VAL A 315 -16.78 6.34 15.40
N ILE A 316 -17.11 5.20 14.79
CA ILE A 316 -17.43 3.94 15.47
C ILE A 316 -16.24 2.98 15.57
N HIS A 317 -15.21 3.16 14.69
CA HIS A 317 -13.96 2.41 14.72
C HIS A 317 -12.75 3.36 14.57
N PRO A 318 -11.67 3.16 15.34
CA PRO A 318 -10.51 4.03 15.24
C PRO A 318 -9.73 3.74 13.94
N PHE A 319 -9.22 4.79 13.32
CA PHE A 319 -8.33 4.69 12.16
C PHE A 319 -7.10 5.56 12.39
N ASP A 320 -5.92 4.98 12.23
CA ASP A 320 -4.65 5.69 12.30
C ASP A 320 -4.11 5.89 10.88
N GLY A 321 -4.27 7.11 10.36
CA GLY A 321 -3.79 7.53 9.04
C GLY A 321 -2.27 7.39 8.96
N GLN A 322 -1.78 6.69 7.95
CA GLN A 322 -0.37 6.34 7.80
C GLN A 322 0.25 6.89 6.52
N ALA A 323 -0.57 7.28 5.57
CA ALA A 323 -0.14 7.90 4.32
C ALA A 323 -0.41 9.40 4.32
N ASP A 324 0.35 10.14 3.52
CA ASP A 324 0.08 11.56 3.31
C ASP A 324 -1.33 11.73 2.74
N GLY A 325 -2.14 12.56 3.40
CA GLY A 325 -3.55 12.76 3.05
C GLY A 325 -4.54 11.85 3.77
N GLU A 326 -4.13 10.90 4.59
CA GLU A 326 -5.03 10.14 5.47
C GLU A 326 -5.30 10.89 6.77
N LEU A 327 -6.54 10.77 7.29
CA LEU A 327 -6.98 11.40 8.52
C LEU A 327 -7.11 10.35 9.63
N SER A 328 -6.31 10.49 10.68
CA SER A 328 -6.47 9.67 11.91
C SER A 328 -7.71 10.10 12.65
N ILE A 329 -8.57 9.13 12.98
CA ILE A 329 -9.84 9.33 13.69
C ILE A 329 -9.95 8.34 14.86
N SER A 330 -10.53 8.78 15.98
CA SER A 330 -10.72 7.98 17.19
C SER A 330 -12.18 7.76 17.48
N VAL A 331 -12.53 6.64 18.12
CA VAL A 331 -13.92 6.31 18.48
C VAL A 331 -14.56 7.45 19.30
N GLY A 332 -15.74 7.87 18.89
CA GLY A 332 -16.49 8.97 19.48
C GLY A 332 -16.09 10.37 19.00
N ASP A 333 -15.17 10.47 18.02
CA ASP A 333 -14.91 11.71 17.31
C ASP A 333 -16.06 11.99 16.30
N PHE A 334 -16.28 13.27 16.02
CA PHE A 334 -17.21 13.69 14.97
C PHE A 334 -16.44 14.20 13.76
N VAL A 335 -16.80 13.70 12.59
CA VAL A 335 -16.18 14.02 11.31
C VAL A 335 -17.21 14.68 10.41
N VAL A 336 -16.84 15.80 9.79
CA VAL A 336 -17.63 16.39 8.70
C VAL A 336 -17.19 15.73 7.40
N VAL A 337 -18.01 14.83 6.87
CA VAL A 337 -17.74 14.14 5.61
C VAL A 337 -18.09 15.07 4.46
N ARG A 338 -17.12 15.30 3.56
CA ARG A 338 -17.25 16.18 2.40
C ARG A 338 -17.45 15.41 1.11
N GLN A 339 -16.82 14.25 1.01
CA GLN A 339 -16.88 13.42 -0.19
C GLN A 339 -16.85 11.93 0.20
N VAL A 340 -17.66 11.12 -0.48
CA VAL A 340 -17.63 9.66 -0.39
C VAL A 340 -17.19 9.12 -1.74
N SER A 341 -16.10 8.38 -1.74
CA SER A 341 -15.56 7.75 -2.93
C SER A 341 -16.15 6.34 -3.10
N PRO A 342 -16.42 5.89 -4.34
CA PRO A 342 -16.92 4.54 -4.62
C PRO A 342 -16.03 3.40 -4.11
N ASN A 343 -14.76 3.70 -3.81
CA ASN A 343 -13.78 2.74 -3.29
C ASN A 343 -13.90 2.48 -1.77
N GLY A 344 -14.96 3.00 -1.11
CA GLY A 344 -15.18 2.81 0.32
C GLY A 344 -14.40 3.77 1.23
N TRP A 345 -13.85 4.85 0.68
CA TRP A 345 -13.17 5.91 1.43
C TRP A 345 -13.98 7.20 1.44
N SER A 346 -13.91 7.92 2.54
CA SER A 346 -14.51 9.26 2.68
C SER A 346 -13.44 10.30 2.94
N GLU A 347 -13.58 11.47 2.33
CA GLU A 347 -12.82 12.65 2.69
C GLU A 347 -13.61 13.49 3.67
N GLY A 348 -12.98 13.93 4.74
CA GLY A 348 -13.63 14.74 5.72
C GLY A 348 -12.67 15.49 6.63
N GLU A 349 -13.26 16.22 7.58
CA GLU A 349 -12.53 17.03 8.54
C GLU A 349 -12.89 16.63 9.97
N CYS A 350 -11.85 16.40 10.79
CA CYS A 350 -11.97 16.11 12.21
C CYS A 350 -10.94 16.92 13.01
N LYS A 351 -11.37 17.64 14.03
CA LYS A 351 -10.49 18.43 14.92
C LYS A 351 -9.56 19.39 14.14
N GLY A 352 -10.06 20.00 13.06
CA GLY A 352 -9.30 20.96 12.25
C GLY A 352 -8.24 20.33 11.32
N LYS A 353 -8.29 19.03 11.12
CA LYS A 353 -7.47 18.29 10.15
C LYS A 353 -8.38 17.67 9.10
N ALA A 354 -8.01 17.80 7.83
CA ALA A 354 -8.72 17.18 6.73
C ALA A 354 -7.91 16.02 6.14
N GLY A 355 -8.62 15.01 5.65
CA GLY A 355 -7.99 13.86 4.99
C GLY A 355 -8.95 12.71 4.75
N TRP A 356 -8.41 11.61 4.22
CA TRP A 356 -9.15 10.42 3.86
C TRP A 356 -9.18 9.38 4.97
N PHE A 357 -10.33 8.73 5.15
CA PHE A 357 -10.54 7.63 6.10
C PHE A 357 -11.55 6.63 5.54
N PRO A 358 -11.59 5.37 6.04
CA PRO A 358 -12.55 4.37 5.59
C PRO A 358 -13.97 4.76 5.95
N SER A 359 -14.88 4.81 4.96
CA SER A 359 -16.29 5.21 5.15
C SER A 359 -17.02 4.34 6.17
N ALA A 360 -16.73 3.05 6.21
CA ALA A 360 -17.34 2.09 7.14
C ALA A 360 -16.98 2.33 8.61
N TYR A 361 -16.02 3.21 8.91
CA TYR A 361 -15.60 3.52 10.29
C TYR A 361 -16.35 4.70 10.90
N VAL A 362 -17.23 5.32 10.11
CA VAL A 362 -18.03 6.49 10.51
C VAL A 362 -19.50 6.21 10.24
N GLU A 363 -20.32 6.39 11.27
CA GLU A 363 -21.78 6.28 11.18
C GLU A 363 -22.40 7.67 11.05
N GLN A 364 -23.27 7.87 10.05
CA GLN A 364 -23.95 9.15 9.85
C GLN A 364 -24.85 9.50 11.03
N ARG A 365 -24.77 10.74 11.50
CA ARG A 365 -25.61 11.29 12.57
C ARG A 365 -26.30 12.56 12.11
N ASP A 366 -27.55 12.73 12.52
CA ASP A 366 -28.33 13.91 12.15
C ASP A 366 -27.87 15.20 12.86
N LYS A 367 -27.20 15.08 14.02
CA LYS A 367 -26.64 16.22 14.77
C LYS A 367 -25.42 15.77 15.60
N ALA A 368 -24.35 16.56 15.52
CA ALA A 368 -23.25 16.46 16.49
C ALA A 368 -23.62 17.20 17.79
N PRO A 369 -23.21 16.69 18.99
CA PRO A 369 -23.36 17.42 20.24
C PRO A 369 -22.59 18.74 20.16
N ALA A 370 -23.21 19.85 20.53
CA ALA A 370 -22.66 21.21 20.44
C ALA A 370 -21.30 21.42 21.17
N SER A 371 -20.94 20.52 22.07
CA SER A 371 -19.67 20.54 22.81
C SER A 371 -18.45 19.92 22.09
N LYS A 372 -18.66 19.29 20.93
CA LYS A 372 -17.58 18.57 20.21
C LYS A 372 -17.29 19.10 18.78
N VAL A 373 -18.04 20.09 18.32
CA VAL A 373 -17.83 20.77 17.04
C VAL A 373 -17.01 22.04 17.30
N ILE A 374 -15.73 22.02 16.95
CA ILE A 374 -14.93 23.23 16.89
C ILE A 374 -15.26 23.90 15.54
N GLU A 375 -16.04 25.00 15.57
CA GLU A 375 -16.26 25.80 14.37
C GLU A 375 -14.94 26.33 13.81
N PRO A 376 -14.71 26.30 12.48
CA PRO A 376 -13.58 26.96 11.88
C PRO A 376 -13.68 28.47 12.11
N GLY A 377 -12.62 29.05 12.68
CA GLY A 377 -12.54 30.41 13.15
C GLY A 377 -13.09 31.45 12.19
N ARG A 378 -14.03 32.23 12.67
CA ARG A 378 -14.47 33.50 12.10
C ARG A 378 -13.25 34.45 12.17
N LEU A 379 -12.65 34.72 11.04
CA LEU A 379 -11.77 35.87 10.90
C LEU A 379 -12.59 37.14 11.08
N THR A 380 -12.44 37.79 12.21
CA THR A 380 -12.88 39.15 12.41
C THR A 380 -11.91 40.11 11.73
N ALA A 381 -12.49 41.10 11.06
CA ALA A 381 -11.91 42.19 10.31
C ALA A 381 -10.83 42.98 11.04
#